data_e7729d581ed21fc5301a3f23ec1fe8ff
#
_entry.id   e7729d581ed21fc5301a3f23ec1fe8ff
#
_cell.length_a   1.000
_cell.length_b   1.000
_cell.length_c   1.000
_cell.angle_alpha   90.00
_cell.angle_beta   90.00
_cell.angle_gamma   90.00
#
_symmetry.space_group_name_H-M   'P 1'
#
loop_
_entity.id
_entity.type
_entity.pdbx_description
1 polymer ?
#
loop_
_entity_poly.entity_id
_entity_poly.type
_entity_poly.pdbx_seq_one_letter_code
_entity_poly.pdbx_strand_id
1 'polypeptide(L)'
;QMIEPSVDTVIVPEHKRRRRKGKLDEDLAAFETKVIEHALAEEELAAHFPQGYSRLPDEVYRKLELIPAVFEVHEHHIAVYRGKNGKIVKAKHPKEMLDGSIATPSLVSAIINSKYTNAVPLYRQEQEFARNDVNISRQTMAGWVIRTAERYISLIYDRLKEELGKSHVIHADETPVT
;
A
#
# COMPACT_ATOMS: atom_id res chain seq x y z
N GLN A 1 62.87 25.94 21.18
CA GLN A 1 61.54 26.55 21.34
C GLN A 1 60.53 25.72 20.57
N MET A 2 59.69 24.98 21.28
CA MET A 2 58.54 24.27 20.70
C MET A 2 57.42 25.28 20.51
N ILE A 3 56.93 25.42 19.28
CA ILE A 3 55.77 26.24 18.95
C ILE A 3 54.55 25.36 19.23
N GLU A 4 53.73 25.69 20.22
CA GLU A 4 52.44 25.07 20.45
C GLU A 4 51.47 25.49 19.33
N PRO A 5 50.73 24.58 18.73
CA PRO A 5 49.71 24.95 17.75
C PRO A 5 48.53 25.63 18.46
N SER A 6 48.20 26.85 18.03
CA SER A 6 46.98 27.53 18.45
C SER A 6 45.77 26.80 17.90
N VAL A 7 44.95 26.22 18.79
CA VAL A 7 43.67 25.63 18.44
C VAL A 7 42.67 26.79 18.31
N ASP A 8 42.31 27.12 17.07
CA ASP A 8 41.21 28.05 16.79
C ASP A 8 39.90 27.38 17.20
N THR A 9 39.41 27.71 18.38
CA THR A 9 38.08 27.26 18.85
C THR A 9 37.01 28.10 18.17
N VAL A 10 36.30 27.47 17.21
CA VAL A 10 35.09 28.05 16.61
C VAL A 10 33.93 27.86 17.59
N ILE A 11 33.45 28.96 18.15
CA ILE A 11 32.23 28.94 18.98
C ILE A 11 31.03 28.74 18.10
N VAL A 12 30.48 27.53 18.12
CA VAL A 12 29.23 27.20 17.43
C VAL A 12 28.05 27.68 18.27
N PRO A 13 27.20 28.60 17.79
CA PRO A 13 26.06 29.10 18.58
C PRO A 13 25.07 27.96 18.85
N GLU A 14 24.52 27.96 20.07
CA GLU A 14 23.60 26.96 20.58
C GLU A 14 22.34 26.88 19.67
N HIS A 15 22.19 25.80 18.92
CA HIS A 15 21.04 25.57 18.07
C HIS A 15 19.89 24.97 18.88
N LYS A 16 18.91 25.78 19.25
CA LYS A 16 17.64 25.30 19.81
C LYS A 16 16.86 24.58 18.74
N ARG A 17 16.95 23.23 18.71
CA ARG A 17 16.09 22.38 17.87
C ARG A 17 14.65 22.49 18.38
N ARG A 18 13.76 23.14 17.63
CA ARG A 18 12.33 23.02 17.85
C ARG A 18 11.94 21.55 17.63
N ARG A 19 11.54 20.83 18.68
CA ARG A 19 10.85 19.56 18.54
C ARG A 19 9.57 19.84 17.76
N ARG A 20 9.45 19.31 16.54
CA ARG A 20 8.18 19.24 15.81
C ARG A 20 7.29 18.25 16.56
N LYS A 21 6.53 18.72 17.54
CA LYS A 21 5.42 17.97 18.13
C LYS A 21 4.26 18.07 17.13
N GLY A 22 3.69 16.93 16.71
CA GLY A 22 2.42 16.89 16.02
C GLY A 22 2.39 16.15 14.69
N LYS A 23 3.48 16.09 13.93
CA LYS A 23 3.43 15.46 12.59
C LYS A 23 3.02 13.97 12.62
N LEU A 24 3.50 13.22 13.61
CA LEU A 24 3.14 11.81 13.76
C LEU A 24 1.65 11.63 14.10
N ASP A 25 1.09 12.52 14.93
CA ASP A 25 -0.33 12.47 15.29
C ASP A 25 -1.22 12.82 14.09
N GLU A 26 -0.80 13.77 13.27
CA GLU A 26 -1.48 14.12 12.01
C GLU A 26 -1.38 12.98 11.00
N ASP A 27 -0.21 12.37 10.84
CA ASP A 27 0.01 11.24 9.93
C ASP A 27 -0.83 10.01 10.36
N LEU A 28 -0.95 9.74 11.68
CA LEU A 28 -1.76 8.64 12.20
C LEU A 28 -3.27 8.90 12.15
N ALA A 29 -3.70 10.15 12.10
CA ALA A 29 -5.12 10.51 12.04
C ALA A 29 -5.80 10.09 10.72
N ALA A 30 -5.00 9.81 9.67
CA ALA A 30 -5.51 9.33 8.38
C ALA A 30 -5.94 7.86 8.39
N PHE A 31 -5.60 7.10 9.46
CA PHE A 31 -5.89 5.68 9.57
C PHE A 31 -7.07 5.41 10.48
N GLU A 32 -7.82 4.33 10.22
CA GLU A 32 -8.85 3.85 11.11
C GLU A 32 -8.24 3.48 12.47
N THR A 33 -8.82 4.01 13.54
CA THR A 33 -8.32 3.79 14.89
C THR A 33 -9.14 2.73 15.60
N LYS A 34 -8.49 1.62 15.98
CA LYS A 34 -9.08 0.59 16.84
C LYS A 34 -8.66 0.84 18.28
N VAL A 35 -9.65 1.10 19.14
CA VAL A 35 -9.40 1.30 20.57
C VAL A 35 -9.29 -0.05 21.26
N ILE A 36 -8.21 -0.26 21.98
CA ILE A 36 -7.99 -1.45 22.82
C ILE A 36 -7.86 -0.96 24.26
N GLU A 37 -8.81 -1.33 25.08
CA GLU A 37 -8.82 -0.95 26.50
C GLU A 37 -8.10 -2.01 27.34
N HIS A 38 -7.22 -1.55 28.21
CA HIS A 38 -6.55 -2.37 29.21
C HIS A 38 -6.99 -1.87 30.58
N ALA A 39 -7.69 -2.72 31.32
CA ALA A 39 -8.12 -2.42 32.68
C ALA A 39 -7.66 -3.53 33.61
N LEU A 40 -7.44 -3.19 34.87
CA LEU A 40 -7.21 -4.18 35.91
C LEU A 40 -8.52 -4.93 36.21
N ALA A 41 -8.42 -6.20 36.51
CA ALA A 41 -9.58 -6.97 36.97
C ALA A 41 -10.13 -6.44 38.32
N GLU A 42 -11.41 -6.60 38.55
CA GLU A 42 -12.03 -6.11 39.80
C GLU A 42 -11.38 -6.70 41.07
N GLU A 43 -10.90 -7.95 40.96
CA GLU A 43 -10.19 -8.62 42.05
C GLU A 43 -8.85 -7.95 42.36
N GLU A 44 -8.12 -7.53 41.35
CA GLU A 44 -6.86 -6.81 41.50
C GLU A 44 -7.09 -5.40 42.03
N LEU A 45 -8.14 -4.72 41.56
CA LEU A 45 -8.53 -3.40 42.09
C LEU A 45 -8.92 -3.47 43.56
N ALA A 46 -9.68 -4.47 43.96
CA ALA A 46 -10.06 -4.68 45.37
C ALA A 46 -8.84 -5.00 46.27
N ALA A 47 -7.88 -5.76 45.74
CA ALA A 47 -6.65 -6.09 46.46
C ALA A 47 -5.76 -4.85 46.67
N HIS A 48 -5.64 -3.98 45.65
CA HIS A 48 -4.82 -2.77 45.70
C HIS A 48 -5.48 -1.61 46.45
N PHE A 49 -6.81 -1.51 46.39
CA PHE A 49 -7.59 -0.38 46.92
C PHE A 49 -8.77 -0.83 47.80
N PRO A 50 -8.54 -1.43 48.96
CA PRO A 50 -9.61 -1.95 49.82
C PRO A 50 -10.56 -0.86 50.34
N GLN A 51 -10.14 0.41 50.31
CA GLN A 51 -10.95 1.56 50.75
C GLN A 51 -11.65 2.29 49.57
N GLY A 52 -11.61 1.72 48.36
CA GLY A 52 -12.13 2.33 47.14
C GLY A 52 -11.10 3.07 46.33
N TYR A 53 -11.41 3.32 45.05
CA TYR A 53 -10.54 4.00 44.09
C TYR A 53 -11.33 4.98 43.23
N SER A 54 -10.61 5.90 42.60
CA SER A 54 -11.14 6.72 41.51
C SER A 54 -10.29 6.50 40.26
N ARG A 55 -10.92 6.32 39.10
CA ARG A 55 -10.21 6.19 37.83
C ARG A 55 -9.65 7.58 37.43
N LEU A 56 -8.38 7.66 37.21
CA LEU A 56 -7.71 8.84 36.61
C LEU A 56 -7.83 8.80 35.08
N PRO A 57 -7.53 9.91 34.39
CA PRO A 57 -7.43 9.89 32.93
C PRO A 57 -6.47 8.82 32.45
N ASP A 58 -6.86 8.07 31.41
CA ASP A 58 -6.06 6.99 30.88
C ASP A 58 -4.78 7.49 30.26
N GLU A 59 -3.69 6.73 30.41
CA GLU A 59 -2.47 6.92 29.64
C GLU A 59 -2.68 6.33 28.24
N VAL A 60 -2.65 7.20 27.22
CA VAL A 60 -2.91 6.81 25.84
C VAL A 60 -1.61 6.77 25.04
N TYR A 61 -1.30 5.62 24.46
CA TYR A 61 -0.24 5.48 23.48
C TYR A 61 -0.78 4.83 22.20
N ARG A 62 -0.12 5.09 21.05
CA ARG A 62 -0.54 4.59 19.75
C ARG A 62 0.50 3.66 19.17
N LYS A 63 0.05 2.59 18.53
CA LYS A 63 0.86 1.66 17.74
C LYS A 63 0.26 1.59 16.34
N LEU A 64 1.11 1.56 15.32
CA LEU A 64 0.70 1.33 13.94
C LEU A 64 0.85 -0.16 13.66
N GLU A 65 -0.25 -0.80 13.28
CA GLU A 65 -0.29 -2.22 12.89
C GLU A 65 -0.38 -2.33 11.37
N LEU A 66 0.45 -3.19 10.77
CA LEU A 66 0.36 -3.55 9.37
C LEU A 66 -0.39 -4.86 9.23
N ILE A 67 -1.55 -4.81 8.58
CA ILE A 67 -2.29 -6.02 8.19
C ILE A 67 -1.81 -6.40 6.79
N PRO A 68 -1.17 -7.58 6.62
CA PRO A 68 -0.72 -8.05 5.31
C PRO A 68 -1.86 -8.17 4.31
N ALA A 69 -1.55 -8.05 3.01
CA ALA A 69 -2.51 -8.26 1.93
C ALA A 69 -3.10 -9.68 1.99
N VAL A 70 -4.42 -9.77 1.81
CA VAL A 70 -5.15 -11.04 1.79
C VAL A 70 -5.54 -11.35 0.35
N PHE A 71 -5.39 -12.62 -0.07
CA PHE A 71 -5.92 -13.12 -1.33
C PHE A 71 -7.34 -13.66 -1.11
N GLU A 72 -8.26 -13.25 -1.97
CA GLU A 72 -9.64 -13.72 -1.99
C GLU A 72 -10.00 -14.30 -3.35
N VAL A 73 -10.79 -15.36 -3.38
CA VAL A 73 -11.31 -15.93 -4.61
C VAL A 73 -12.75 -15.49 -4.80
N HIS A 74 -13.01 -14.77 -5.90
CA HIS A 74 -14.36 -14.40 -6.30
C HIS A 74 -14.89 -15.43 -7.29
N GLU A 75 -15.84 -16.24 -6.86
CA GLU A 75 -16.49 -17.25 -7.72
C GLU A 75 -17.77 -16.67 -8.33
N HIS A 76 -17.78 -16.54 -9.66
CA HIS A 76 -18.90 -15.96 -10.40
C HIS A 76 -19.82 -17.05 -10.95
N HIS A 77 -21.07 -17.13 -10.47
CA HIS A 77 -22.09 -18.05 -10.92
C HIS A 77 -22.98 -17.37 -11.97
N ILE A 78 -22.93 -17.82 -13.22
CA ILE A 78 -23.74 -17.30 -14.31
C ILE A 78 -24.95 -18.18 -14.49
N ALA A 79 -26.13 -17.70 -14.12
CA ALA A 79 -27.36 -18.45 -14.23
C ALA A 79 -27.73 -18.80 -15.70
N VAL A 80 -28.12 -20.04 -15.93
CA VAL A 80 -28.54 -20.53 -17.25
C VAL A 80 -29.99 -20.99 -17.16
N TYR A 81 -30.83 -20.49 -18.04
CA TYR A 81 -32.26 -20.76 -18.08
C TYR A 81 -32.62 -21.52 -19.33
N ARG A 82 -33.53 -22.48 -19.21
CA ARG A 82 -34.09 -23.21 -20.34
C ARG A 82 -35.61 -22.99 -20.40
N GLY A 83 -36.08 -22.43 -21.50
CA GLY A 83 -37.51 -22.26 -21.76
C GLY A 83 -38.20 -23.60 -22.16
N LYS A 84 -39.53 -23.67 -22.02
CA LYS A 84 -40.33 -24.83 -22.44
C LYS A 84 -40.19 -25.12 -23.93
N ASN A 85 -39.86 -24.14 -24.75
CA ASN A 85 -39.57 -24.25 -26.18
C ASN A 85 -38.15 -24.76 -26.50
N GLY A 86 -37.36 -25.15 -25.47
CA GLY A 86 -35.98 -25.61 -25.62
C GLY A 86 -34.95 -24.49 -25.75
N LYS A 87 -35.36 -23.21 -25.84
CA LYS A 87 -34.43 -22.08 -25.92
C LYS A 87 -33.62 -21.93 -24.61
N ILE A 88 -32.31 -21.80 -24.74
CA ILE A 88 -31.40 -21.59 -23.62
C ILE A 88 -30.97 -20.12 -23.62
N VAL A 89 -31.04 -19.47 -22.45
CA VAL A 89 -30.59 -18.09 -22.20
C VAL A 89 -29.70 -18.10 -20.99
N LYS A 90 -28.55 -17.45 -21.09
CA LYS A 90 -27.61 -17.24 -19.97
C LYS A 90 -27.69 -15.81 -19.47
N ALA A 91 -27.51 -15.63 -18.18
CA ALA A 91 -27.32 -14.30 -17.61
C ALA A 91 -26.08 -13.64 -18.23
N LYS A 92 -26.09 -12.32 -18.27
CA LYS A 92 -24.97 -11.56 -18.84
C LYS A 92 -23.70 -11.78 -18.03
N HIS A 93 -22.62 -12.18 -18.69
CA HIS A 93 -21.30 -12.29 -18.09
C HIS A 93 -20.75 -10.89 -17.79
N PRO A 94 -20.19 -10.63 -16.59
CA PRO A 94 -19.48 -9.37 -16.32
C PRO A 94 -18.34 -9.18 -17.33
N LYS A 95 -18.10 -7.92 -17.71
CA LYS A 95 -16.97 -7.60 -18.60
C LYS A 95 -15.68 -7.71 -17.81
N GLU A 96 -14.80 -8.58 -18.23
CA GLU A 96 -13.48 -8.77 -17.63
C GLU A 96 -12.50 -7.72 -18.14
N MET A 97 -11.55 -7.31 -17.29
CA MET A 97 -10.45 -6.41 -17.68
C MET A 97 -9.50 -7.13 -18.65
N LEU A 98 -9.16 -8.37 -18.34
CA LEU A 98 -8.32 -9.25 -19.16
C LEU A 98 -9.08 -10.55 -19.43
N ASP A 99 -9.62 -10.68 -20.62
CA ASP A 99 -10.43 -11.83 -21.02
C ASP A 99 -9.70 -13.16 -20.79
N GLY A 100 -10.38 -14.12 -20.16
CA GLY A 100 -9.84 -15.45 -19.85
C GLY A 100 -8.73 -15.46 -18.81
N SER A 101 -8.64 -14.45 -17.96
CA SER A 101 -7.65 -14.34 -16.89
C SER A 101 -8.32 -14.44 -15.51
N ILE A 102 -7.61 -15.06 -14.55
CA ILE A 102 -8.03 -15.04 -13.15
C ILE A 102 -7.72 -13.69 -12.47
N ALA A 103 -7.01 -12.81 -13.15
CA ALA A 103 -6.54 -11.56 -12.58
C ALA A 103 -7.65 -10.51 -12.52
N THR A 104 -7.97 -10.07 -11.32
CA THR A 104 -8.79 -8.88 -11.07
C THR A 104 -7.98 -7.61 -11.32
N PRO A 105 -8.63 -6.45 -11.55
CA PRO A 105 -7.93 -5.17 -11.63
C PRO A 105 -7.05 -4.86 -10.42
N SER A 106 -7.48 -5.25 -9.22
CA SER A 106 -6.71 -5.04 -7.98
C SER A 106 -5.42 -5.84 -7.96
N LEU A 107 -5.46 -7.13 -8.37
CA LEU A 107 -4.28 -7.98 -8.44
C LEU A 107 -3.26 -7.45 -9.46
N VAL A 108 -3.72 -7.05 -10.66
CA VAL A 108 -2.83 -6.49 -11.69
C VAL A 108 -2.22 -5.17 -11.23
N SER A 109 -3.02 -4.31 -10.60
CA SER A 109 -2.54 -3.04 -10.04
C SER A 109 -1.47 -3.25 -8.97
N ALA A 110 -1.67 -4.22 -8.07
CA ALA A 110 -0.68 -4.57 -7.04
C ALA A 110 0.64 -5.06 -7.65
N ILE A 111 0.58 -5.92 -8.69
CA ILE A 111 1.76 -6.41 -9.41
C ILE A 111 2.52 -5.26 -10.08
N ILE A 112 1.81 -4.36 -10.78
CA ILE A 112 2.40 -3.20 -11.45
C ILE A 112 3.05 -2.26 -10.44
N ASN A 113 2.33 -1.92 -9.36
CA ASN A 113 2.85 -1.06 -8.30
C ASN A 113 4.10 -1.65 -7.66
N SER A 114 4.07 -2.93 -7.29
CA SER A 114 5.25 -3.62 -6.73
C SER A 114 6.44 -3.59 -7.69
N LYS A 115 6.20 -3.81 -8.99
CA LYS A 115 7.28 -3.86 -9.98
C LYS A 115 7.88 -2.49 -10.27
N TYR A 116 7.07 -1.47 -10.50
CA TYR A 116 7.53 -0.19 -11.03
C TYR A 116 7.70 0.90 -9.97
N THR A 117 6.92 0.86 -8.90
CA THR A 117 7.04 1.82 -7.80
C THR A 117 7.99 1.32 -6.72
N ASN A 118 7.87 0.03 -6.35
CA ASN A 118 8.67 -0.56 -5.28
C ASN A 118 9.92 -1.30 -5.78
N ALA A 119 10.18 -1.30 -7.10
CA ALA A 119 11.31 -1.97 -7.73
C ALA A 119 11.44 -3.48 -7.40
N VAL A 120 10.30 -4.18 -7.15
CA VAL A 120 10.27 -5.61 -6.85
C VAL A 120 10.13 -6.40 -8.15
N PRO A 121 11.16 -7.16 -8.59
CA PRO A 121 11.08 -7.97 -9.80
C PRO A 121 9.97 -9.02 -9.73
N LEU A 122 9.37 -9.37 -10.88
CA LEU A 122 8.30 -10.39 -10.95
C LEU A 122 8.71 -11.73 -10.37
N TYR A 123 9.99 -12.11 -10.46
CA TYR A 123 10.52 -13.32 -9.83
C TYR A 123 10.36 -13.31 -8.30
N ARG A 124 10.63 -12.17 -7.64
CA ARG A 124 10.44 -12.04 -6.19
C ARG A 124 8.96 -12.06 -5.81
N GLN A 125 8.11 -11.45 -6.63
CA GLN A 125 6.65 -11.49 -6.43
C GLN A 125 6.10 -12.92 -6.60
N GLU A 126 6.60 -13.69 -7.59
CA GLU A 126 6.29 -15.11 -7.76
C GLU A 126 6.62 -15.92 -6.51
N GLN A 127 7.81 -15.70 -5.94
CA GLN A 127 8.22 -16.37 -4.69
C GLN A 127 7.37 -15.92 -3.48
N GLU A 128 6.99 -14.65 -3.41
CA GLU A 128 6.13 -14.13 -2.35
C GLU A 128 4.73 -14.74 -2.43
N PHE A 129 4.15 -14.81 -3.62
CA PHE A 129 2.86 -15.45 -3.85
C PHE A 129 2.90 -16.94 -3.50
N ALA A 130 3.95 -17.64 -3.87
CA ALA A 130 4.13 -19.05 -3.52
C ALA A 130 4.20 -19.29 -2.01
N ARG A 131 4.75 -18.37 -1.22
CA ARG A 131 4.72 -18.45 0.26
C ARG A 131 3.33 -18.31 0.87
N ASN A 132 2.39 -17.75 0.10
CA ASN A 132 0.98 -17.62 0.45
C ASN A 132 0.11 -18.65 -0.28
N ASP A 133 0.70 -19.77 -0.74
CA ASP A 133 0.05 -20.85 -1.48
C ASP A 133 -0.62 -20.42 -2.80
N VAL A 134 -0.23 -19.26 -3.34
CA VAL A 134 -0.72 -18.74 -4.62
C VAL A 134 0.33 -18.95 -5.70
N ASN A 135 0.06 -19.88 -6.62
CA ASN A 135 0.98 -20.26 -7.68
C ASN A 135 0.68 -19.50 -8.98
N ILE A 136 1.29 -18.35 -9.17
CA ILE A 136 1.20 -17.53 -10.39
C ILE A 136 2.61 -17.31 -10.93
N SER A 137 2.88 -17.81 -12.14
CA SER A 137 4.20 -17.70 -12.73
C SER A 137 4.52 -16.24 -13.13
N ARG A 138 5.81 -15.89 -13.05
CA ARG A 138 6.30 -14.59 -13.55
C ARG A 138 5.96 -14.33 -15.02
N GLN A 139 5.85 -15.39 -15.85
CA GLN A 139 5.44 -15.26 -17.25
C GLN A 139 3.98 -14.83 -17.36
N THR A 140 3.11 -15.42 -16.53
CA THR A 140 1.69 -15.04 -16.46
C THR A 140 1.54 -13.59 -16.02
N MET A 141 2.25 -13.20 -14.95
CA MET A 141 2.25 -11.81 -14.47
C MET A 141 2.77 -10.83 -15.53
N ALA A 142 3.86 -11.18 -16.23
CA ALA A 142 4.40 -10.37 -17.32
C ALA A 142 3.36 -10.18 -18.45
N GLY A 143 2.67 -11.25 -18.83
CA GLY A 143 1.59 -11.19 -19.83
C GLY A 143 0.42 -10.29 -19.39
N TRP A 144 0.06 -10.28 -18.11
CA TRP A 144 -0.96 -9.37 -17.58
C TRP A 144 -0.51 -7.91 -17.62
N VAL A 145 0.73 -7.64 -17.21
CA VAL A 145 1.32 -6.28 -17.24
C VAL A 145 1.35 -5.74 -18.67
N ILE A 146 1.84 -6.53 -19.63
CA ILE A 146 1.93 -6.13 -21.05
C ILE A 146 0.54 -5.83 -21.61
N ARG A 147 -0.42 -6.75 -21.47
CA ARG A 147 -1.79 -6.56 -21.97
C ARG A 147 -2.50 -5.37 -21.34
N THR A 148 -2.23 -5.10 -20.05
CA THR A 148 -2.77 -3.95 -19.34
C THR A 148 -2.15 -2.66 -19.86
N ALA A 149 -0.83 -2.65 -20.09
CA ALA A 149 -0.13 -1.50 -20.66
C ALA A 149 -0.67 -1.17 -22.05
N GLU A 150 -0.79 -2.15 -22.93
CA GLU A 150 -1.29 -1.97 -24.30
C GLU A 150 -2.75 -1.52 -24.36
N ARG A 151 -3.60 -2.06 -23.50
CA ARG A 151 -5.06 -1.87 -23.58
C ARG A 151 -5.56 -0.64 -22.80
N TYR A 152 -4.87 -0.25 -21.74
CA TYR A 152 -5.34 0.79 -20.83
C TYR A 152 -4.31 1.90 -20.54
N ILE A 153 -3.05 1.54 -20.25
CA ILE A 153 -2.05 2.54 -19.84
C ILE A 153 -1.61 3.37 -21.04
N SER A 154 -1.54 2.80 -22.23
CA SER A 154 -1.24 3.51 -23.46
C SER A 154 -2.15 4.71 -23.69
N LEU A 155 -3.46 4.57 -23.38
CA LEU A 155 -4.43 5.66 -23.53
C LEU A 155 -4.10 6.85 -22.64
N ILE A 156 -3.65 6.57 -21.40
CA ILE A 156 -3.23 7.61 -20.45
C ILE A 156 -1.93 8.24 -20.91
N TYR A 157 -0.97 7.41 -21.40
CA TYR A 157 0.30 7.87 -21.91
C TYR A 157 0.10 8.82 -23.11
N ASP A 158 -0.73 8.44 -24.08
CA ASP A 158 -1.01 9.26 -25.26
C ASP A 158 -1.65 10.59 -24.85
N ARG A 159 -2.59 10.56 -23.89
CA ARG A 159 -3.21 11.77 -23.37
C ARG A 159 -2.21 12.68 -22.65
N LEU A 160 -1.33 12.12 -21.83
CA LEU A 160 -0.27 12.89 -21.16
C LEU A 160 0.70 13.52 -22.18
N LYS A 161 1.03 12.79 -23.24
CA LYS A 161 1.86 13.30 -24.34
C LYS A 161 1.20 14.47 -25.07
N GLU A 162 -0.11 14.38 -25.35
CA GLU A 162 -0.87 15.48 -25.94
C GLU A 162 -0.89 16.72 -25.03
N GLU A 163 -1.13 16.54 -23.72
CA GLU A 163 -1.15 17.65 -22.76
C GLU A 163 0.23 18.28 -22.60
N LEU A 164 1.29 17.47 -22.57
CA LEU A 164 2.67 17.96 -22.51
C LEU A 164 3.00 18.84 -23.74
N GLY A 165 2.56 18.41 -24.93
CA GLY A 165 2.76 19.16 -26.18
C GLY A 165 2.08 20.54 -26.24
N LYS A 166 1.13 20.81 -25.32
CA LYS A 166 0.48 22.12 -25.20
C LYS A 166 1.24 23.12 -24.31
N SER A 167 2.25 22.64 -23.59
CA SER A 167 3.05 23.48 -22.69
C SER A 167 4.00 24.37 -23.46
N HIS A 168 4.09 25.66 -23.10
CA HIS A 168 5.02 26.61 -23.74
C HIS A 168 6.49 26.30 -23.43
N VAL A 169 6.77 25.66 -22.32
CA VAL A 169 8.12 25.26 -21.89
C VAL A 169 8.08 23.82 -21.43
N ILE A 170 8.97 23.00 -21.95
CA ILE A 170 9.16 21.60 -21.56
C ILE A 170 10.57 21.45 -21.01
N HIS A 171 10.70 20.95 -19.79
CA HIS A 171 11.99 20.57 -19.22
C HIS A 171 12.21 19.08 -19.48
N ALA A 172 13.35 18.74 -20.07
CA ALA A 172 13.76 17.35 -20.29
C ALA A 172 15.11 17.11 -19.61
N ASP A 173 15.24 15.94 -18.99
CA ASP A 173 16.48 15.44 -18.41
C ASP A 173 16.72 14.02 -18.94
N GLU A 174 17.98 13.70 -19.26
CA GLU A 174 18.35 12.40 -19.81
C GLU A 174 18.92 11.52 -18.70
N THR A 175 18.27 10.39 -18.46
CA THR A 175 18.81 9.33 -17.59
C THR A 175 19.44 8.27 -18.48
N PRO A 176 20.77 8.04 -18.40
CA PRO A 176 21.40 6.97 -19.19
C PRO A 176 20.87 5.61 -18.75
N VAL A 177 20.42 4.82 -19.70
CA VAL A 177 20.02 3.41 -19.49
C VAL A 177 21.27 2.56 -19.74
N THR A 178 21.82 1.98 -18.67
CA THR A 178 22.92 1.01 -18.71
C THR A 178 22.41 -0.41 -18.79
#